data_bb54537258cc7910aaa425e5a4a343d9
#
_entry.id   bb54537258cc7910aaa425e5a4a343d9
#
_cell.length_a   1.000
_cell.length_b   1.000
_cell.length_c   1.000
_cell.angle_alpha   90.00
_cell.angle_beta   90.00
_cell.angle_gamma   90.00
#
_symmetry.space_group_name_H-M   'P 1'
#
loop_
_entity.id
_entity.type
_entity.pdbx_description
1 polymer ?
#
loop_
_entity_poly.entity_id
_entity_poly.type
_entity_poly.pdbx_seq_one_letter_code
_entity_poly.pdbx_strand_id
1 'polypeptide(L)'
;MQIKDHVFIVTGASSGIGMSTAIALSERGAKVAVLARSGDALQKLAEQLPGSLPITADVTDFHRVREVVRTIHRHYGRIDGLINNAGRSYAAAVEEIDPALFDAIFHLNVLAPIVAMQAVIPLMRAQGGGSIVNINSGTAFMTIPQYGVYSSSKRALLGFSLTARAELGKDRIVVSEVYPFITATNFGRNRLGNPAGGGPASSYADGDKPEFVAGLILQAIEEGQAQYFANERLRKMAAGTA
;
A
#
# COMPACT_ATOMS: atom_id res chain seq x y z
N MET A 1 -0.04 17.68 1.60
CA MET A 1 1.04 18.15 2.48
C MET A 1 2.36 18.25 1.69
N GLN A 2 3.38 18.98 2.17
CA GLN A 2 4.70 18.96 1.54
C GLN A 2 5.43 17.64 1.82
N ILE A 3 6.31 17.20 0.90
CA ILE A 3 7.06 15.95 1.04
C ILE A 3 8.45 16.20 1.64
N LYS A 4 9.11 17.29 1.24
CA LYS A 4 10.47 17.62 1.68
C LYS A 4 10.56 17.70 3.22
N ASP A 5 11.62 17.15 3.77
CA ASP A 5 11.94 17.12 5.21
C ASP A 5 10.93 16.36 6.09
N HIS A 6 9.96 15.67 5.49
CA HIS A 6 8.98 14.85 6.19
C HIS A 6 9.37 13.37 6.22
N VAL A 7 8.82 12.62 7.17
CA VAL A 7 9.13 11.21 7.44
C VAL A 7 8.00 10.32 6.95
N PHE A 8 8.31 9.41 6.05
CA PHE A 8 7.35 8.46 5.47
C PHE A 8 7.73 7.02 5.77
N ILE A 9 6.72 6.21 6.08
CA ILE A 9 6.83 4.74 6.19
C ILE A 9 6.28 4.13 4.90
N VAL A 10 7.05 3.26 4.24
CA VAL A 10 6.60 2.53 3.06
C VAL A 10 6.67 1.03 3.34
N THR A 11 5.51 0.36 3.35
CA THR A 11 5.44 -1.09 3.51
C THR A 11 5.54 -1.81 2.16
N GLY A 12 6.15 -3.01 2.14
CA GLY A 12 6.37 -3.75 0.89
C GLY A 12 7.37 -3.05 -0.04
N ALA A 13 8.36 -2.34 0.52
CA ALA A 13 9.29 -1.51 -0.22
C ALA A 13 10.41 -2.28 -0.95
N SER A 14 10.49 -3.59 -0.81
CA SER A 14 11.58 -4.38 -1.43
C SER A 14 11.50 -4.51 -2.95
N SER A 15 10.40 -4.12 -3.58
CA SER A 15 10.21 -4.22 -5.04
C SER A 15 8.99 -3.42 -5.53
N GLY A 16 8.88 -3.27 -6.85
CA GLY A 16 7.70 -2.74 -7.54
C GLY A 16 7.27 -1.36 -7.05
N ILE A 17 5.95 -1.17 -6.87
CA ILE A 17 5.36 0.12 -6.49
C ILE A 17 5.98 0.66 -5.19
N GLY A 18 6.17 -0.18 -4.16
CA GLY A 18 6.74 0.27 -2.89
C GLY A 18 8.18 0.76 -3.02
N MET A 19 9.01 0.08 -3.79
CA MET A 19 10.39 0.50 -4.08
C MET A 19 10.41 1.83 -4.85
N SER A 20 9.66 1.93 -5.95
CA SER A 20 9.57 3.17 -6.74
C SER A 20 9.01 4.34 -5.93
N THR A 21 8.05 4.08 -5.02
CA THR A 21 7.53 5.10 -4.09
C THR A 21 8.59 5.59 -3.12
N ALA A 22 9.38 4.68 -2.53
CA ALA A 22 10.45 5.05 -1.61
C ALA A 22 11.52 5.90 -2.31
N ILE A 23 11.91 5.54 -3.54
CA ILE A 23 12.84 6.31 -4.38
C ILE A 23 12.26 7.71 -4.65
N ALA A 24 11.03 7.79 -5.15
CA ALA A 24 10.40 9.07 -5.49
C ALA A 24 10.21 10.00 -4.28
N LEU A 25 9.92 9.46 -3.10
CA LEU A 25 9.87 10.24 -1.85
C LEU A 25 11.26 10.77 -1.46
N SER A 26 12.29 9.95 -1.55
CA SER A 26 13.68 10.34 -1.25
C SER A 26 14.19 11.43 -2.21
N GLU A 27 13.88 11.30 -3.51
CA GLU A 27 14.21 12.32 -4.52
C GLU A 27 13.53 13.67 -4.26
N ARG A 28 12.35 13.66 -3.59
CA ARG A 28 11.66 14.87 -3.12
C ARG A 28 12.17 15.37 -1.75
N GLY A 29 13.25 14.80 -1.23
CA GLY A 29 13.89 15.20 0.03
C GLY A 29 13.19 14.70 1.29
N ALA A 30 12.36 13.66 1.20
CA ALA A 30 11.80 13.00 2.36
C ALA A 30 12.80 12.06 3.04
N LYS A 31 12.61 11.80 4.32
CA LYS A 31 13.21 10.68 5.05
C LYS A 31 12.29 9.48 4.98
N VAL A 32 12.80 8.33 4.57
CA VAL A 32 11.96 7.15 4.30
C VAL A 32 12.37 5.97 5.16
N ALA A 33 11.43 5.44 5.96
CA ALA A 33 11.56 4.14 6.58
C ALA A 33 10.97 3.08 5.61
N VAL A 34 11.80 2.14 5.17
CA VAL A 34 11.42 1.11 4.19
C VAL A 34 11.25 -0.23 4.89
N LEU A 35 10.04 -0.82 4.77
CA LEU A 35 9.66 -2.06 5.44
C LEU A 35 9.39 -3.17 4.43
N ALA A 36 10.01 -4.33 4.62
CA ALA A 36 9.68 -5.58 3.93
C ALA A 36 10.27 -6.79 4.67
N ARG A 37 9.95 -8.00 4.21
CA ARG A 37 10.51 -9.24 4.76
C ARG A 37 11.93 -9.53 4.28
N SER A 38 12.29 -9.06 3.09
CA SER A 38 13.61 -9.27 2.48
C SER A 38 14.59 -8.18 2.95
N GLY A 39 15.40 -8.51 3.96
CA GLY A 39 16.40 -7.59 4.52
C GLY A 39 17.45 -7.16 3.50
N ASP A 40 17.98 -8.11 2.71
CA ASP A 40 19.01 -7.81 1.70
C ASP A 40 18.51 -6.84 0.62
N ALA A 41 17.24 -7.01 0.17
CA ALA A 41 16.65 -6.10 -0.79
C ALA A 41 16.42 -4.68 -0.22
N LEU A 42 16.03 -4.61 1.07
CA LEU A 42 15.90 -3.32 1.76
C LEU A 42 17.25 -2.63 1.96
N GLN A 43 18.30 -3.39 2.31
CA GLN A 43 19.64 -2.83 2.49
C GLN A 43 20.17 -2.22 1.17
N LYS A 44 20.04 -2.96 0.05
CA LYS A 44 20.40 -2.45 -1.28
C LYS A 44 19.60 -1.22 -1.70
N LEU A 45 18.33 -1.16 -1.33
CA LEU A 45 17.50 0.02 -1.58
C LEU A 45 17.97 1.19 -0.72
N ALA A 46 18.23 0.97 0.56
CA ALA A 46 18.67 2.01 1.50
C ALA A 46 19.99 2.67 1.09
N GLU A 47 20.90 1.93 0.43
CA GLU A 47 22.14 2.47 -0.12
C GLU A 47 21.91 3.57 -1.17
N GLN A 48 20.73 3.55 -1.82
CA GLN A 48 20.33 4.54 -2.83
C GLN A 48 19.50 5.68 -2.23
N LEU A 49 19.08 5.58 -0.97
CA LEU A 49 18.15 6.51 -0.32
C LEU A 49 18.83 7.21 0.87
N PRO A 50 19.40 8.40 0.69
CA PRO A 50 20.10 9.12 1.78
C PRO A 50 19.23 9.30 3.02
N GLY A 51 19.74 8.86 4.19
CA GLY A 51 19.04 8.99 5.46
C GLY A 51 17.81 8.09 5.63
N SER A 52 17.64 7.08 4.79
CA SER A 52 16.58 6.08 4.96
C SER A 52 16.86 5.09 6.08
N LEU A 53 15.81 4.47 6.60
CA LEU A 53 15.87 3.46 7.65
C LEU A 53 15.28 2.13 7.14
N PRO A 54 16.12 1.15 6.75
CA PRO A 54 15.64 -0.18 6.38
C PRO A 54 15.27 -0.99 7.62
N ILE A 55 14.06 -1.57 7.63
CA ILE A 55 13.59 -2.41 8.73
C ILE A 55 12.97 -3.70 8.17
N THR A 56 13.59 -4.83 8.51
CA THR A 56 13.04 -6.13 8.18
C THR A 56 11.87 -6.45 9.12
N ALA A 57 10.68 -6.58 8.57
CA ALA A 57 9.48 -6.94 9.31
C ALA A 57 8.44 -7.60 8.39
N ASP A 58 7.67 -8.54 8.95
CA ASP A 58 6.41 -8.98 8.36
C ASP A 58 5.28 -8.09 8.89
N VAL A 59 4.54 -7.45 8.00
CA VAL A 59 3.42 -6.57 8.38
C VAL A 59 2.22 -7.34 8.96
N THR A 60 2.19 -8.66 8.84
CA THR A 60 1.20 -9.53 9.47
C THR A 60 1.53 -9.88 10.93
N ASP A 61 2.75 -9.61 11.38
CA ASP A 61 3.09 -9.60 12.81
C ASP A 61 2.72 -8.24 13.40
N PHE A 62 1.50 -8.16 13.91
CA PHE A 62 0.91 -6.92 14.42
C PHE A 62 1.60 -6.36 15.66
N HIS A 63 2.24 -7.20 16.46
CA HIS A 63 3.07 -6.74 17.58
C HIS A 63 4.33 -6.06 17.04
N ARG A 64 4.99 -6.70 16.10
CA ARG A 64 6.20 -6.18 15.44
C ARG A 64 5.93 -4.87 14.71
N VAL A 65 4.79 -4.73 14.03
CA VAL A 65 4.40 -3.46 13.37
C VAL A 65 4.39 -2.30 14.35
N ARG A 66 3.78 -2.48 15.53
CA ARG A 66 3.73 -1.44 16.57
C ARG A 66 5.11 -1.08 17.11
N GLU A 67 6.00 -2.07 17.30
CA GLU A 67 7.39 -1.85 17.69
C GLU A 67 8.18 -1.08 16.64
N VAL A 68 8.03 -1.46 15.37
CA VAL A 68 8.66 -0.82 14.22
C VAL A 68 8.26 0.65 14.14
N VAL A 69 6.97 0.96 14.26
CA VAL A 69 6.48 2.36 14.26
C VAL A 69 7.10 3.16 15.40
N ARG A 70 7.17 2.60 16.62
CA ARG A 70 7.85 3.25 17.74
C ARG A 70 9.35 3.47 17.48
N THR A 71 10.00 2.51 16.85
CA THR A 71 11.44 2.61 16.50
C THR A 71 11.68 3.72 15.48
N ILE A 72 10.84 3.82 14.43
CA ILE A 72 10.91 4.88 13.44
C ILE A 72 10.67 6.25 14.07
N HIS A 73 9.67 6.36 14.95
CA HIS A 73 9.39 7.61 15.65
C HIS A 73 10.55 8.02 16.57
N ARG A 74 11.18 7.10 17.28
CA ARG A 74 12.37 7.41 18.10
C ARG A 74 13.57 7.85 17.25
N HIS A 75 13.72 7.30 16.05
CA HIS A 75 14.84 7.60 15.16
C HIS A 75 14.71 8.98 14.50
N TYR A 76 13.52 9.34 14.02
CA TYR A 76 13.30 10.58 13.28
C TYR A 76 12.60 11.69 14.08
N GLY A 77 11.99 11.36 15.23
CA GLY A 77 11.24 12.29 16.06
C GLY A 77 9.81 12.56 15.57
N ARG A 78 9.44 12.08 14.37
CA ARG A 78 8.12 12.29 13.76
C ARG A 78 7.77 11.19 12.76
N ILE A 79 6.50 11.10 12.39
CA ILE A 79 5.99 10.27 11.28
C ILE A 79 4.88 11.05 10.58
N ASP A 80 5.13 11.50 9.34
CA ASP A 80 4.22 12.37 8.60
C ASP A 80 3.37 11.60 7.60
N GLY A 81 3.88 10.47 7.10
CA GLY A 81 3.17 9.67 6.14
C GLY A 81 3.30 8.17 6.38
N LEU A 82 2.23 7.43 6.02
CA LEU A 82 2.21 5.98 5.98
C LEU A 82 1.70 5.53 4.61
N ILE A 83 2.50 4.74 3.89
CA ILE A 83 2.11 4.11 2.64
C ILE A 83 1.92 2.61 2.88
N ASN A 84 0.68 2.17 2.97
CA ASN A 84 0.27 0.78 3.06
C ASN A 84 0.27 0.17 1.65
N ASN A 85 1.45 -0.29 1.20
CA ASN A 85 1.62 -0.89 -0.11
C ASN A 85 1.79 -2.41 -0.05
N ALA A 86 2.24 -2.98 1.06
CA ALA A 86 2.37 -4.43 1.20
C ALA A 86 1.03 -5.13 0.92
N GLY A 87 1.05 -6.11 0.05
CA GLY A 87 -0.14 -6.85 -0.34
C GLY A 87 0.18 -8.05 -1.21
N ARG A 88 -0.81 -8.92 -1.41
CA ARG A 88 -0.69 -10.11 -2.25
C ARG A 88 -2.03 -10.43 -2.90
N SER A 89 -2.00 -10.99 -4.11
CA SER A 89 -3.20 -11.50 -4.74
C SER A 89 -3.37 -13.00 -4.48
N TYR A 90 -4.62 -13.45 -4.62
CA TYR A 90 -5.02 -14.85 -4.58
C TYR A 90 -6.03 -15.12 -5.69
N ALA A 91 -5.86 -16.22 -6.41
CA ALA A 91 -6.78 -16.63 -7.44
C ALA A 91 -7.13 -18.12 -7.28
N ALA A 92 -8.43 -18.39 -7.16
CA ALA A 92 -9.02 -19.72 -7.13
C ALA A 92 -10.49 -19.64 -7.58
N ALA A 93 -11.03 -20.72 -8.17
CA ALA A 93 -12.47 -20.85 -8.35
C ALA A 93 -13.17 -20.86 -6.99
N VAL A 94 -14.45 -20.47 -6.93
CA VAL A 94 -15.16 -20.32 -5.65
C VAL A 94 -15.17 -21.63 -4.85
N GLU A 95 -15.38 -22.75 -5.53
CA GLU A 95 -15.37 -24.09 -4.95
C GLU A 95 -13.99 -24.60 -4.52
N GLU A 96 -12.91 -23.95 -4.96
CA GLU A 96 -11.52 -24.32 -4.68
C GLU A 96 -10.85 -23.36 -3.69
N ILE A 97 -11.59 -22.41 -3.12
CA ILE A 97 -11.02 -21.46 -2.16
C ILE A 97 -10.55 -22.22 -0.92
N ASP A 98 -9.25 -22.13 -0.63
CA ASP A 98 -8.67 -22.57 0.64
C ASP A 98 -8.95 -21.52 1.72
N PRO A 99 -9.70 -21.87 2.81
CA PRO A 99 -9.99 -20.96 3.90
C PRO A 99 -8.72 -20.39 4.59
N ALA A 100 -7.66 -21.17 4.71
CA ALA A 100 -6.42 -20.68 5.33
C ALA A 100 -5.73 -19.61 4.45
N LEU A 101 -5.76 -19.78 3.13
CA LEU A 101 -5.26 -18.76 2.20
C LEU A 101 -6.18 -17.54 2.14
N PHE A 102 -7.50 -17.72 2.28
CA PHE A 102 -8.45 -16.62 2.42
C PHE A 102 -8.08 -15.76 3.63
N ASP A 103 -7.91 -16.38 4.81
CA ASP A 103 -7.55 -15.67 6.03
C ASP A 103 -6.20 -14.96 5.90
N ALA A 104 -5.20 -15.62 5.30
CA ALA A 104 -3.88 -15.02 5.08
C ALA A 104 -3.95 -13.77 4.19
N ILE A 105 -4.79 -13.76 3.15
CA ILE A 105 -5.00 -12.61 2.27
C ILE A 105 -5.68 -11.46 3.04
N PHE A 106 -6.71 -11.74 3.83
CA PHE A 106 -7.38 -10.72 4.64
C PHE A 106 -6.47 -10.18 5.74
N HIS A 107 -5.68 -11.03 6.38
CA HIS A 107 -4.66 -10.60 7.34
C HIS A 107 -3.67 -9.60 6.73
N LEU A 108 -3.15 -9.92 5.54
CA LEU A 108 -2.16 -9.07 4.87
C LEU A 108 -2.78 -7.83 4.24
N ASN A 109 -3.88 -7.97 3.47
CA ASN A 109 -4.41 -6.88 2.65
C ASN A 109 -5.35 -5.94 3.40
N VAL A 110 -5.90 -6.36 4.55
CA VAL A 110 -6.90 -5.60 5.31
C VAL A 110 -6.40 -5.30 6.72
N LEU A 111 -6.12 -6.33 7.53
CA LEU A 111 -5.78 -6.12 8.94
C LEU A 111 -4.40 -5.46 9.11
N ALA A 112 -3.40 -5.82 8.32
CA ALA A 112 -2.08 -5.21 8.42
C ALA A 112 -2.10 -3.69 8.14
N PRO A 113 -2.74 -3.17 7.07
CA PRO A 113 -2.96 -1.73 6.91
C PRO A 113 -3.68 -1.08 8.10
N ILE A 114 -4.74 -1.70 8.64
CA ILE A 114 -5.49 -1.18 9.77
C ILE A 114 -4.59 -1.06 11.01
N VAL A 115 -3.80 -2.09 11.33
CA VAL A 115 -2.89 -2.08 12.47
C VAL A 115 -1.77 -1.05 12.29
N ALA A 116 -1.24 -0.90 11.07
CA ALA A 116 -0.26 0.14 10.78
C ALA A 116 -0.86 1.55 10.96
N MET A 117 -2.10 1.78 10.48
CA MET A 117 -2.84 3.02 10.74
C MET A 117 -3.02 3.27 12.23
N GLN A 118 -3.50 2.27 13.00
CA GLN A 118 -3.65 2.36 14.45
C GLN A 118 -2.36 2.74 15.17
N ALA A 119 -1.21 2.28 14.67
CA ALA A 119 0.08 2.56 15.29
C ALA A 119 0.56 4.00 15.03
N VAL A 120 0.29 4.57 13.83
CA VAL A 120 0.74 5.93 13.48
C VAL A 120 -0.23 7.03 13.88
N ILE A 121 -1.54 6.77 13.94
CA ILE A 121 -2.58 7.76 14.22
C ILE A 121 -2.32 8.55 15.51
N PRO A 122 -2.00 7.94 16.67
CA PRO A 122 -1.73 8.70 17.89
C PRO A 122 -0.55 9.68 17.74
N LEU A 123 0.50 9.27 17.00
CA LEU A 123 1.69 10.08 16.75
C LEU A 123 1.38 11.23 15.80
N MET A 124 0.66 10.94 14.70
CA MET A 124 0.20 11.96 13.74
C MET A 124 -0.74 12.98 14.44
N ARG A 125 -1.63 12.53 15.30
CA ARG A 125 -2.51 13.41 16.09
C ARG A 125 -1.73 14.32 17.00
N ALA A 126 -0.73 13.80 17.71
CA ALA A 126 0.10 14.58 18.64
C ALA A 126 0.94 15.66 17.92
N GLN A 127 1.36 15.42 16.68
CA GLN A 127 2.14 16.36 15.85
C GLN A 127 1.27 17.28 14.97
N GLY A 128 -0.07 17.12 15.01
CA GLY A 128 -1.02 18.02 14.37
C GLY A 128 -1.45 17.62 12.95
N GLY A 129 -1.28 16.38 12.56
CA GLY A 129 -1.76 15.84 11.29
C GLY A 129 -0.82 14.84 10.63
N GLY A 130 -1.22 14.32 9.49
CA GLY A 130 -0.44 13.37 8.70
C GLY A 130 -1.17 12.90 7.43
N SER A 131 -0.52 12.06 6.64
CA SER A 131 -1.08 11.48 5.43
C SER A 131 -0.95 9.97 5.44
N ILE A 132 -2.03 9.27 5.18
CA ILE A 132 -2.08 7.81 5.04
C ILE A 132 -2.53 7.50 3.62
N VAL A 133 -1.74 6.72 2.88
CA VAL A 133 -2.07 6.27 1.53
C VAL A 133 -2.17 4.76 1.52
N ASN A 134 -3.34 4.24 1.22
CA ASN A 134 -3.57 2.80 1.05
C ASN A 134 -3.54 2.42 -0.43
N ILE A 135 -2.71 1.45 -0.79
CA ILE A 135 -2.67 0.95 -2.16
C ILE A 135 -3.76 -0.10 -2.35
N ASN A 136 -4.78 0.30 -3.06
CA ASN A 136 -5.92 -0.55 -3.39
C ASN A 136 -5.70 -1.26 -4.76
N SER A 137 -6.73 -1.50 -5.52
CA SER A 137 -6.71 -2.12 -6.84
C SER A 137 -7.99 -1.79 -7.62
N GLY A 138 -7.88 -1.72 -8.93
CA GLY A 138 -9.07 -1.65 -9.80
C GLY A 138 -10.05 -2.82 -9.59
N THR A 139 -9.57 -3.96 -9.06
CA THR A 139 -10.44 -5.11 -8.74
C THR A 139 -11.49 -4.82 -7.67
N ALA A 140 -11.33 -3.74 -6.90
CA ALA A 140 -12.36 -3.29 -5.97
C ALA A 140 -13.68 -2.92 -6.67
N PHE A 141 -13.61 -2.53 -7.96
CA PHE A 141 -14.76 -2.10 -8.76
C PHE A 141 -15.12 -3.08 -9.89
N MET A 142 -14.37 -4.19 -10.00
CA MET A 142 -14.53 -5.15 -11.09
C MET A 142 -14.96 -6.51 -10.56
N THR A 143 -15.73 -7.26 -11.37
CA THR A 143 -15.98 -8.68 -11.15
C THR A 143 -15.07 -9.48 -12.07
N ILE A 144 -14.08 -10.15 -11.50
CA ILE A 144 -13.10 -10.95 -12.25
C ILE A 144 -13.21 -12.39 -11.74
N PRO A 145 -13.55 -13.35 -12.60
CA PRO A 145 -13.56 -14.76 -12.21
C PRO A 145 -12.25 -15.17 -11.54
N GLN A 146 -12.33 -16.03 -10.54
CA GLN A 146 -11.24 -16.54 -9.71
C GLN A 146 -10.57 -15.51 -8.77
N TYR A 147 -10.85 -14.22 -8.89
CA TYR A 147 -10.27 -13.19 -8.00
C TYR A 147 -11.20 -12.79 -6.85
N GLY A 148 -12.19 -13.62 -6.50
CA GLY A 148 -13.19 -13.32 -5.47
C GLY A 148 -12.57 -12.87 -4.14
N VAL A 149 -11.64 -13.65 -3.58
CA VAL A 149 -10.99 -13.34 -2.29
C VAL A 149 -10.19 -12.04 -2.36
N TYR A 150 -9.35 -11.88 -3.38
CA TYR A 150 -8.54 -10.66 -3.55
C TYR A 150 -9.42 -9.42 -3.72
N SER A 151 -10.40 -9.47 -4.63
CA SER A 151 -11.32 -8.36 -4.86
C SER A 151 -12.12 -8.00 -3.60
N SER A 152 -12.55 -9.00 -2.83
CA SER A 152 -13.24 -8.79 -1.55
C SER A 152 -12.33 -8.11 -0.52
N SER A 153 -11.06 -8.53 -0.43
CA SER A 153 -10.10 -7.88 0.47
C SER A 153 -9.88 -6.40 0.11
N LYS A 154 -9.82 -6.06 -1.19
CA LYS A 154 -9.66 -4.68 -1.65
C LYS A 154 -10.93 -3.84 -1.46
N ARG A 155 -12.13 -4.43 -1.59
CA ARG A 155 -13.39 -3.77 -1.21
C ARG A 155 -13.49 -3.52 0.29
N ALA A 156 -13.02 -4.47 1.11
CA ALA A 156 -12.97 -4.29 2.56
C ALA A 156 -12.03 -3.13 2.93
N LEU A 157 -10.82 -3.07 2.34
CA LEU A 157 -9.89 -1.97 2.57
C LEU A 157 -10.48 -0.63 2.14
N LEU A 158 -11.21 -0.55 1.02
CA LEU A 158 -11.92 0.65 0.57
C LEU A 158 -12.89 1.16 1.66
N GLY A 159 -13.76 0.28 2.17
CA GLY A 159 -14.72 0.66 3.19
C GLY A 159 -14.04 1.22 4.45
N PHE A 160 -12.97 0.56 4.91
CA PHE A 160 -12.17 1.04 6.05
C PHE A 160 -11.49 2.38 5.78
N SER A 161 -10.92 2.57 4.60
CA SER A 161 -10.21 3.80 4.25
C SER A 161 -11.15 5.01 4.22
N LEU A 162 -12.34 4.87 3.65
CA LEU A 162 -13.34 5.93 3.60
C LEU A 162 -13.85 6.27 5.00
N THR A 163 -14.10 5.27 5.85
CA THR A 163 -14.50 5.47 7.24
C THR A 163 -13.39 6.15 8.03
N ALA A 164 -12.15 5.66 7.93
CA ALA A 164 -11.00 6.28 8.59
C ALA A 164 -10.78 7.72 8.16
N ARG A 165 -10.96 8.03 6.85
CA ARG A 165 -10.91 9.42 6.36
C ARG A 165 -11.93 10.32 7.04
N ALA A 166 -13.17 9.86 7.18
CA ALA A 166 -14.23 10.62 7.83
C ALA A 166 -13.94 10.85 9.32
N GLU A 167 -13.48 9.82 10.04
CA GLU A 167 -13.17 9.90 11.46
C GLU A 167 -11.96 10.80 11.77
N LEU A 168 -10.91 10.72 10.94
CA LEU A 168 -9.61 11.35 11.20
C LEU A 168 -9.47 12.76 10.63
N GLY A 169 -10.43 13.20 9.80
CA GLY A 169 -10.40 14.54 9.21
C GLY A 169 -10.32 15.67 10.23
N LYS A 170 -11.00 15.53 11.38
CA LYS A 170 -10.93 16.48 12.50
C LYS A 170 -9.52 16.61 13.11
N ASP A 171 -8.70 15.57 13.00
CA ASP A 171 -7.33 15.52 13.49
C ASP A 171 -6.30 15.97 12.43
N ARG A 172 -6.79 16.44 11.26
CA ARG A 172 -5.96 16.78 10.08
C ARG A 172 -5.12 15.61 9.59
N ILE A 173 -5.59 14.39 9.78
CA ILE A 173 -5.02 13.18 9.20
C ILE A 173 -5.82 12.84 7.96
N VAL A 174 -5.16 12.88 6.83
CA VAL A 174 -5.76 12.61 5.52
C VAL A 174 -5.55 11.15 5.15
N VAL A 175 -6.63 10.44 4.84
CA VAL A 175 -6.56 9.07 4.30
C VAL A 175 -6.94 9.11 2.83
N SER A 176 -6.08 8.57 1.98
CA SER A 176 -6.26 8.50 0.52
C SER A 176 -6.08 7.07 0.03
N GLU A 177 -6.74 6.74 -1.06
CA GLU A 177 -6.55 5.47 -1.76
C GLU A 177 -6.02 5.69 -3.17
N VAL A 178 -5.05 4.87 -3.55
CA VAL A 178 -4.53 4.80 -4.93
C VAL A 178 -4.97 3.48 -5.53
N TYR A 179 -5.53 3.54 -6.74
CA TYR A 179 -6.00 2.39 -7.50
C TYR A 179 -5.12 2.18 -8.73
N PRO A 180 -4.05 1.38 -8.60
CA PRO A 180 -3.29 0.93 -9.75
C PRO A 180 -4.17 0.10 -10.68
N PHE A 181 -3.85 0.10 -11.96
CA PHE A 181 -4.33 -0.90 -12.88
C PHE A 181 -3.31 -2.05 -12.98
N ILE A 182 -3.16 -2.69 -14.14
CA ILE A 182 -2.11 -3.68 -14.34
C ILE A 182 -0.77 -2.94 -14.29
N THR A 183 0.10 -3.33 -13.35
CA THR A 183 1.40 -2.67 -13.16
C THR A 183 2.52 -3.69 -13.37
N ALA A 184 3.56 -3.31 -14.11
CA ALA A 184 4.70 -4.16 -14.46
C ALA A 184 5.59 -4.44 -13.23
N THR A 185 5.16 -5.39 -12.40
CA THR A 185 5.84 -5.82 -11.16
C THR A 185 5.83 -7.34 -11.01
N ASN A 186 6.55 -7.83 -10.02
CA ASN A 186 6.50 -9.25 -9.65
C ASN A 186 5.21 -9.62 -8.86
N PHE A 187 4.26 -8.71 -8.70
CA PHE A 187 3.03 -8.94 -7.92
C PHE A 187 2.23 -10.14 -8.45
N GLY A 188 2.09 -10.25 -9.77
CA GLY A 188 1.40 -11.38 -10.39
C GLY A 188 2.13 -12.71 -10.21
N ARG A 189 3.48 -12.71 -10.24
CA ARG A 189 4.29 -13.91 -10.00
C ARG A 189 4.21 -14.40 -8.55
N ASN A 190 4.00 -13.47 -7.61
CA ASN A 190 3.88 -13.75 -6.17
C ASN A 190 2.44 -14.07 -5.74
N ARG A 191 1.52 -14.25 -6.67
CA ARG A 191 0.14 -14.66 -6.41
C ARG A 191 0.05 -15.99 -5.68
N LEU A 192 -0.90 -16.13 -4.76
CA LEU A 192 -1.27 -17.40 -4.15
C LEU A 192 -2.37 -18.09 -4.98
N GLY A 193 -2.51 -19.38 -4.77
CA GLY A 193 -3.45 -20.24 -5.51
C GLY A 193 -2.95 -20.60 -6.91
N ASN A 194 -3.69 -21.49 -7.54
CA ASN A 194 -3.39 -22.00 -8.88
C ASN A 194 -4.62 -21.80 -9.77
N PRO A 195 -4.75 -20.64 -10.47
CA PRO A 195 -5.91 -20.43 -11.35
C PRO A 195 -5.91 -21.45 -12.48
N ALA A 196 -7.01 -22.15 -12.65
CA ALA A 196 -7.24 -22.97 -13.84
C ALA A 196 -7.12 -22.06 -15.08
N GLY A 197 -6.16 -22.36 -15.95
CA GLY A 197 -5.92 -21.59 -17.16
C GLY A 197 -4.86 -20.50 -17.11
N GLY A 198 -3.99 -20.51 -16.07
CA GLY A 198 -2.79 -19.68 -16.01
C GLY A 198 -3.01 -18.27 -16.53
N GLY A 199 -3.55 -17.36 -15.74
CA GLY A 199 -3.66 -15.95 -16.16
C GLY A 199 -2.27 -15.46 -16.56
N PRO A 200 -2.12 -14.70 -17.66
CA PRO A 200 -0.84 -14.46 -18.28
C PRO A 200 0.10 -13.71 -17.34
N ALA A 201 1.19 -14.36 -16.94
CA ALA A 201 2.36 -13.66 -16.40
C ALA A 201 2.87 -12.61 -17.41
N SER A 202 2.56 -12.78 -18.69
CA SER A 202 2.89 -11.88 -19.79
C SER A 202 2.10 -10.57 -19.80
N SER A 203 0.89 -10.52 -19.25
CA SER A 203 0.08 -9.29 -19.23
C SER A 203 0.60 -8.21 -18.25
N TYR A 204 1.48 -8.57 -17.32
CA TYR A 204 2.06 -7.61 -16.39
C TYR A 204 3.28 -6.87 -16.95
N ALA A 205 3.95 -7.41 -17.99
CA ALA A 205 5.10 -6.75 -18.62
C ALA A 205 4.69 -5.48 -19.38
N ASP A 206 3.48 -5.46 -19.93
CA ASP A 206 2.91 -4.32 -20.69
C ASP A 206 2.04 -3.40 -19.81
N GLY A 207 2.08 -3.58 -18.50
CA GLY A 207 1.34 -2.75 -17.55
C GLY A 207 1.98 -1.38 -17.31
N ASP A 208 1.28 -0.55 -16.53
CA ASP A 208 1.83 0.73 -16.07
C ASP A 208 3.18 0.53 -15.37
N LYS A 209 4.11 1.45 -15.57
CA LYS A 209 5.37 1.43 -14.84
C LYS A 209 5.14 1.69 -13.35
N PRO A 210 5.88 1.03 -12.43
CA PRO A 210 5.77 1.29 -10.99
C PRO A 210 5.99 2.76 -10.63
N GLU A 211 6.85 3.48 -11.38
CA GLU A 211 7.14 4.91 -11.22
C GLU A 211 5.90 5.78 -11.48
N PHE A 212 5.04 5.40 -12.43
CA PHE A 212 3.78 6.10 -12.69
C PHE A 212 2.86 6.01 -11.46
N VAL A 213 2.73 4.81 -10.87
CA VAL A 213 1.92 4.61 -9.66
C VAL A 213 2.55 5.35 -8.47
N ALA A 214 3.88 5.37 -8.35
CA ALA A 214 4.56 6.18 -7.35
C ALA A 214 4.22 7.66 -7.50
N GLY A 215 4.16 8.19 -8.72
CA GLY A 215 3.69 9.55 -8.99
C GLY A 215 2.28 9.83 -8.45
N LEU A 216 1.34 8.90 -8.64
CA LEU A 216 -0.02 9.02 -8.08
C LEU A 216 -0.02 9.00 -6.54
N ILE A 217 0.87 8.23 -5.92
CA ILE A 217 1.02 8.19 -4.46
C ILE A 217 1.55 9.55 -3.96
N LEU A 218 2.54 10.14 -4.61
CA LEU A 218 3.04 11.46 -4.26
C LEU A 218 1.95 12.52 -4.41
N GLN A 219 1.19 12.48 -5.50
CA GLN A 219 0.04 13.35 -5.71
C GLN A 219 -1.01 13.19 -4.59
N ALA A 220 -1.29 11.94 -4.16
CA ALA A 220 -2.20 11.68 -3.06
C ALA A 220 -1.72 12.30 -1.73
N ILE A 221 -0.43 12.29 -1.47
CA ILE A 221 0.18 12.94 -0.31
C ILE A 221 0.04 14.48 -0.40
N GLU A 222 0.33 15.04 -1.57
CA GLU A 222 0.36 16.50 -1.77
C GLU A 222 -1.04 17.12 -1.79
N GLU A 223 -2.00 16.51 -2.50
CA GLU A 223 -3.35 17.05 -2.71
C GLU A 223 -4.38 16.58 -1.68
N GLY A 224 -4.23 15.36 -1.17
CA GLY A 224 -5.10 14.82 -0.12
C GLY A 224 -6.53 14.48 -0.55
N GLN A 225 -6.80 14.21 -1.84
CA GLN A 225 -8.11 13.73 -2.27
C GLN A 225 -8.35 12.29 -1.76
N ALA A 226 -9.61 11.87 -1.74
CA ALA A 226 -9.97 10.54 -1.21
C ALA A 226 -9.45 9.40 -2.09
N GLN A 227 -9.44 9.58 -3.41
CA GLN A 227 -9.18 8.49 -4.36
C GLN A 227 -8.40 8.99 -5.57
N TYR A 228 -7.41 8.20 -6.01
CA TYR A 228 -6.57 8.42 -7.17
C TYR A 228 -6.55 7.18 -8.05
N PHE A 229 -6.84 7.34 -9.33
CA PHE A 229 -7.01 6.25 -10.27
C PHE A 229 -5.94 6.29 -11.35
N ALA A 230 -5.36 5.12 -11.67
CA ALA A 230 -4.37 5.00 -12.73
C ALA A 230 -4.92 5.39 -14.12
N ASN A 231 -6.24 5.28 -14.34
CA ASN A 231 -6.87 5.67 -15.59
C ASN A 231 -8.35 6.05 -15.41
N GLU A 232 -8.88 6.73 -16.42
CA GLU A 232 -10.24 7.22 -16.45
C GLU A 232 -11.29 6.10 -16.42
N ARG A 233 -10.97 4.92 -16.98
CA ARG A 233 -11.87 3.76 -16.94
C ARG A 233 -12.12 3.30 -15.51
N LEU A 234 -11.09 3.20 -14.69
CA LEU A 234 -11.24 2.86 -13.27
C LEU A 234 -12.05 3.91 -12.52
N ARG A 235 -11.86 5.19 -12.83
CA ARG A 235 -12.62 6.28 -12.22
C ARG A 235 -14.10 6.19 -12.52
N LYS A 236 -14.46 5.91 -13.78
CA LYS A 236 -15.85 5.69 -14.18
C LYS A 236 -16.48 4.46 -13.52
N MET A 237 -15.74 3.37 -13.41
CA MET A 237 -16.20 2.16 -12.70
C MET A 237 -16.48 2.46 -11.22
N ALA A 238 -15.61 3.19 -10.55
CA ALA A 238 -15.80 3.60 -9.17
C ALA A 238 -17.04 4.50 -8.97
N ALA A 239 -17.34 5.34 -9.96
CA ALA A 239 -18.53 6.20 -9.97
C ALA A 239 -19.82 5.48 -10.37
N GLY A 240 -19.77 4.20 -10.76
CA GLY A 240 -20.93 3.46 -11.25
C GLY A 240 -21.42 3.92 -12.63
N THR A 241 -20.55 4.55 -13.43
CA THR A 241 -20.89 5.14 -14.75
C THR A 241 -20.19 4.44 -15.92
N ALA A 242 -19.61 3.25 -15.69
CA ALA A 242 -18.91 2.44 -16.71
C ALA A 242 -19.68 1.18 -17.06
#